data_b95fbc8973a4e1b774bbe7921f8059f8
#
_entry.id   b95fbc8973a4e1b774bbe7921f8059f8
#
_cell.length_a   1.000
_cell.length_b   1.000
_cell.length_c   1.000
_cell.angle_alpha   90.00
_cell.angle_beta   90.00
_cell.angle_gamma   90.00
#
_symmetry.space_group_name_H-M   'P 1'
#
loop_
_entity.id
_entity.type
_entity.pdbx_description
1 polymer ?
#
loop_
_entity_poly.entity_id
_entity_poly.type
_entity_poly.pdbx_seq_one_letter_code
_entity_poly.pdbx_strand_id
1 'polypeptide(L)'
;DPTVLQVGINLGNILLVTGKKANGDPEGIAPDMAAAIAEKLGINVKFNTFATPGEVADAAERGEWDIGLIAIEPKRAEVIDFCNAYVQIEATYLVPEASSFQKVEDVDAPGVKIAVSERAAYDLYLSRTLKHAELVRAQGLPGAFELFKREKLDALAGLVPALRDNAADMPGSRLLPGRYTAVKQAIGTRHGKPALKAVVQAFIADAVSSGFVQGLIDKHGVTGKLAVATDD
;
A
#
# COMPACT_ATOMS: atom_id res chain seq x y z
N ASP A 1 2.90 -27.39 2.18
CA ASP A 1 1.68 -28.22 2.13
C ASP A 1 0.88 -27.80 0.87
N PRO A 2 0.66 -28.71 -0.10
CA PRO A 2 -0.03 -28.37 -1.35
C PRO A 2 -1.53 -28.08 -1.16
N THR A 3 -2.06 -28.25 0.05
CA THR A 3 -3.49 -28.02 0.36
C THR A 3 -3.73 -26.67 1.04
N VAL A 4 -2.69 -25.86 1.24
CA VAL A 4 -2.77 -24.56 1.95
C VAL A 4 -2.01 -23.51 1.16
N LEU A 5 -2.70 -22.42 0.82
CA LEU A 5 -2.10 -21.21 0.26
C LEU A 5 -1.56 -20.32 1.40
N GLN A 6 -0.26 -20.16 1.47
CA GLN A 6 0.37 -19.24 2.41
C GLN A 6 0.31 -17.81 1.86
N VAL A 7 -0.26 -16.89 2.60
CA VAL A 7 -0.54 -15.53 2.14
C VAL A 7 0.14 -14.49 3.01
N GLY A 8 1.03 -13.69 2.42
CA GLY A 8 1.67 -12.54 3.07
C GLY A 8 0.75 -11.32 3.06
N ILE A 9 0.37 -10.81 4.22
CA ILE A 9 -0.55 -9.68 4.41
C ILE A 9 0.15 -8.53 5.14
N ASN A 10 0.10 -7.35 4.54
CA ASN A 10 0.55 -6.10 5.15
C ASN A 10 -0.56 -5.49 6.01
N LEU A 11 -0.40 -5.52 7.34
CA LEU A 11 -1.33 -4.89 8.28
C LEU A 11 -1.21 -3.35 8.32
N GLY A 12 -0.12 -2.79 7.78
CA GLY A 12 0.12 -1.35 7.78
C GLY A 12 -0.79 -0.56 6.83
N ASN A 13 -1.46 -1.23 5.89
CA ASN A 13 -2.44 -0.57 4.99
C ASN A 13 -3.86 -0.78 5.51
N ILE A 14 -4.35 0.16 6.30
CA ILE A 14 -5.69 0.12 6.93
C ILE A 14 -6.86 0.22 5.94
N LEU A 15 -6.60 0.58 4.67
CA LEU A 15 -7.64 0.59 3.62
C LEU A 15 -7.87 -0.82 3.04
N LEU A 16 -6.84 -1.67 3.06
CA LEU A 16 -6.89 -3.03 2.52
C LEU A 16 -7.07 -4.09 3.60
N VAL A 17 -6.70 -3.75 4.84
CA VAL A 17 -6.94 -4.56 6.03
C VAL A 17 -7.66 -3.65 7.03
N THR A 18 -8.97 -3.80 7.11
CA THR A 18 -9.86 -2.90 7.87
C THR A 18 -10.17 -3.40 9.27
N GLY A 19 -9.81 -4.65 9.57
CA GLY A 19 -10.11 -5.24 10.87
C GLY A 19 -9.55 -6.64 11.06
N LYS A 20 -10.11 -7.33 12.02
CA LYS A 20 -9.78 -8.69 12.41
C LYS A 20 -11.05 -9.49 12.69
N LYS A 21 -11.15 -10.68 12.12
CA LYS A 21 -12.26 -11.61 12.34
C LYS A 21 -12.20 -12.22 13.75
N ALA A 22 -13.29 -12.81 14.20
CA ALA A 22 -13.38 -13.48 15.52
C ALA A 22 -12.37 -14.62 15.69
N ASN A 23 -12.01 -15.32 14.60
CA ASN A 23 -11.00 -16.38 14.60
C ASN A 23 -9.54 -15.86 14.59
N GLY A 24 -9.36 -14.53 14.55
CA GLY A 24 -8.05 -13.90 14.52
C GLY A 24 -7.49 -13.60 13.14
N ASP A 25 -8.13 -14.06 12.06
CA ASP A 25 -7.70 -13.74 10.70
C ASP A 25 -7.90 -12.25 10.37
N PRO A 26 -7.08 -11.68 9.47
CA PRO A 26 -7.29 -10.32 9.01
C PRO A 26 -8.59 -10.21 8.22
N GLU A 27 -9.23 -9.05 8.30
CA GLU A 27 -10.43 -8.69 7.55
C GLU A 27 -10.16 -7.51 6.64
N GLY A 28 -10.66 -7.54 5.40
CA GLY A 28 -10.48 -6.46 4.44
C GLY A 28 -10.43 -6.95 3.00
N ILE A 29 -10.18 -6.01 2.08
CA ILE A 29 -10.08 -6.29 0.65
C ILE A 29 -8.96 -7.31 0.36
N ALA A 30 -7.77 -7.09 0.92
CA ALA A 30 -6.63 -7.97 0.65
C ALA A 30 -6.85 -9.40 1.14
N PRO A 31 -7.31 -9.65 2.38
CA PRO A 31 -7.66 -11.01 2.82
C PRO A 31 -8.77 -11.66 1.99
N ASP A 32 -9.80 -10.89 1.60
CA ASP A 32 -10.90 -11.44 0.79
C ASP A 32 -10.44 -11.82 -0.62
N MET A 33 -9.57 -11.04 -1.26
CA MET A 33 -8.94 -11.39 -2.54
C MET A 33 -8.15 -12.70 -2.43
N ALA A 34 -7.35 -12.85 -1.39
CA ALA A 34 -6.56 -14.06 -1.16
C ALA A 34 -7.44 -15.30 -0.87
N ALA A 35 -8.49 -15.13 -0.08
CA ALA A 35 -9.45 -16.20 0.19
C ALA A 35 -10.16 -16.66 -1.08
N ALA A 36 -10.57 -15.74 -1.95
CA ALA A 36 -11.21 -16.09 -3.23
C ALA A 36 -10.25 -16.82 -4.19
N ILE A 37 -8.95 -16.50 -4.17
CA ILE A 37 -7.93 -17.27 -4.92
C ILE A 37 -7.80 -18.68 -4.36
N ALA A 38 -7.74 -18.86 -3.05
CA ALA A 38 -7.65 -20.17 -2.42
C ALA A 38 -8.89 -21.03 -2.73
N GLU A 39 -10.08 -20.43 -2.68
CA GLU A 39 -11.34 -21.07 -3.06
C GLU A 39 -11.32 -21.54 -4.52
N LYS A 40 -10.87 -20.70 -5.45
CA LYS A 40 -10.71 -21.05 -6.87
C LYS A 40 -9.74 -22.20 -7.09
N LEU A 41 -8.71 -22.32 -6.24
CA LEU A 41 -7.73 -23.40 -6.26
C LEU A 41 -8.21 -24.67 -5.52
N GLY A 42 -9.33 -24.61 -4.79
CA GLY A 42 -9.86 -25.72 -3.98
C GLY A 42 -8.98 -26.07 -2.79
N ILE A 43 -8.25 -25.11 -2.22
CA ILE A 43 -7.34 -25.28 -1.09
C ILE A 43 -7.66 -24.31 0.05
N ASN A 44 -7.10 -24.56 1.24
CA ASN A 44 -7.25 -23.66 2.38
C ASN A 44 -6.35 -22.44 2.26
N VAL A 45 -6.69 -21.36 2.97
CA VAL A 45 -5.85 -20.16 3.12
C VAL A 45 -5.25 -20.11 4.52
N LYS A 46 -3.99 -19.66 4.61
CA LYS A 46 -3.34 -19.29 5.87
C LYS A 46 -2.68 -17.94 5.71
N PHE A 47 -3.04 -17.01 6.59
CA PHE A 47 -2.49 -15.66 6.59
C PHE A 47 -1.23 -15.55 7.45
N ASN A 48 -0.14 -15.11 6.85
CA ASN A 48 1.08 -14.69 7.52
C ASN A 48 1.08 -13.16 7.53
N THR A 49 0.86 -12.55 8.69
CA THR A 49 0.67 -11.11 8.82
C THR A 49 1.95 -10.41 9.21
N PHE A 50 2.20 -9.24 8.63
CA PHE A 50 3.39 -8.42 8.85
C PHE A 50 2.96 -6.98 9.17
N ALA A 51 3.70 -6.31 10.03
CA ALA A 51 3.37 -4.95 10.44
C ALA A 51 3.58 -3.92 9.31
N THR A 52 4.54 -4.19 8.42
CA THR A 52 4.93 -3.27 7.35
C THR A 52 5.03 -3.97 5.99
N PRO A 53 4.88 -3.23 4.87
CA PRO A 53 5.06 -3.81 3.54
C PRO A 53 6.51 -4.24 3.26
N GLY A 54 7.49 -3.61 3.92
CA GLY A 54 8.88 -4.02 3.83
C GLY A 54 9.12 -5.42 4.37
N GLU A 55 8.48 -5.75 5.50
CA GLU A 55 8.55 -7.11 6.08
C GLU A 55 7.91 -8.16 5.18
N VAL A 56 6.81 -7.83 4.48
CA VAL A 56 6.21 -8.73 3.47
C VAL A 56 7.21 -9.01 2.34
N ALA A 57 7.92 -8.00 1.85
CA ALA A 57 8.94 -8.17 0.81
C ALA A 57 10.12 -9.03 1.30
N ASP A 58 10.61 -8.78 2.52
CA ASP A 58 11.70 -9.57 3.12
C ASP A 58 11.29 -11.04 3.31
N ALA A 59 10.03 -11.30 3.66
CA ALA A 59 9.48 -12.64 3.83
C ALA A 59 9.38 -13.42 2.49
N ALA A 60 9.34 -12.75 1.33
CA ALA A 60 9.42 -13.39 0.02
C ALA A 60 10.73 -14.17 -0.15
N GLU A 61 11.85 -13.55 0.19
CA GLU A 61 13.18 -14.17 0.08
C GLU A 61 13.33 -15.35 1.03
N ARG A 62 12.72 -15.29 2.22
CA ARG A 62 12.71 -16.38 3.19
C ARG A 62 11.70 -17.50 2.88
N GLY A 63 10.86 -17.31 1.86
CA GLY A 63 9.87 -18.31 1.46
C GLY A 63 8.69 -18.46 2.42
N GLU A 64 8.36 -17.43 3.18
CA GLU A 64 7.33 -17.47 4.24
C GLU A 64 5.90 -17.37 3.71
N TRP A 65 5.70 -17.10 2.41
CA TRP A 65 4.40 -17.07 1.77
C TRP A 65 4.48 -17.50 0.30
N ASP A 66 3.37 -17.90 -0.30
CA ASP A 66 3.24 -18.27 -1.71
C ASP A 66 2.80 -17.07 -2.56
N ILE A 67 1.85 -16.28 -2.04
CA ILE A 67 1.41 -15.01 -2.60
C ILE A 67 1.49 -13.90 -1.55
N GLY A 68 1.90 -12.70 -1.95
CA GLY A 68 1.98 -11.52 -1.10
C GLY A 68 1.14 -10.38 -1.66
N LEU A 69 0.39 -9.69 -0.79
CA LEU A 69 -0.46 -8.56 -1.18
C LEU A 69 0.16 -7.25 -0.67
N ILE A 70 0.87 -6.59 -1.56
CA ILE A 70 1.52 -5.28 -1.33
C ILE A 70 1.59 -4.47 -2.63
N ALA A 71 1.91 -3.20 -2.50
CA ALA A 71 2.06 -2.32 -3.67
C ALA A 71 3.25 -2.73 -4.55
N ILE A 72 3.04 -2.58 -5.86
CA ILE A 72 4.09 -2.73 -6.87
C ILE A 72 5.14 -1.64 -6.67
N GLU A 73 6.40 -2.04 -6.58
CA GLU A 73 7.56 -1.16 -6.56
C GLU A 73 8.77 -1.86 -7.21
N PRO A 74 9.61 -1.15 -7.99
CA PRO A 74 10.76 -1.75 -8.66
C PRO A 74 11.69 -2.50 -7.71
N LYS A 75 11.97 -1.94 -6.53
CA LYS A 75 12.79 -2.58 -5.50
C LYS A 75 12.20 -3.91 -5.01
N ARG A 76 10.88 -3.98 -4.87
CA ARG A 76 10.18 -5.20 -4.48
C ARG A 76 10.11 -6.21 -5.61
N ALA A 77 10.07 -5.75 -6.88
CA ALA A 77 10.07 -6.60 -8.06
C ALA A 77 11.40 -7.35 -8.26
N GLU A 78 12.46 -6.98 -7.54
CA GLU A 78 13.72 -7.75 -7.50
C GLU A 78 13.54 -9.13 -6.84
N VAL A 79 12.51 -9.33 -6.02
CA VAL A 79 12.25 -10.57 -5.26
C VAL A 79 10.82 -11.09 -5.39
N ILE A 80 9.92 -10.34 -6.03
CA ILE A 80 8.49 -10.65 -6.19
C ILE A 80 8.09 -10.53 -7.65
N ASP A 81 7.47 -11.57 -8.19
CA ASP A 81 6.83 -11.56 -9.50
C ASP A 81 5.40 -11.00 -9.36
N PHE A 82 5.22 -9.70 -9.57
CA PHE A 82 3.92 -9.05 -9.48
C PHE A 82 3.00 -9.42 -10.64
N CYS A 83 1.71 -9.59 -10.32
CA CYS A 83 0.60 -9.54 -11.27
C CYS A 83 0.14 -8.09 -11.47
N ASN A 84 -0.86 -7.86 -12.34
CA ASN A 84 -1.46 -6.55 -12.51
C ASN A 84 -2.06 -6.05 -11.18
N ALA A 85 -2.08 -4.74 -11.01
CA ALA A 85 -2.73 -4.13 -9.86
C ALA A 85 -4.25 -4.38 -9.87
N TYR A 86 -4.84 -4.48 -8.68
CA TYR A 86 -6.29 -4.59 -8.54
C TYR A 86 -6.94 -3.32 -7.97
N VAL A 87 -6.21 -2.55 -7.16
CA VAL A 87 -6.62 -1.22 -6.68
C VAL A 87 -5.46 -0.25 -6.72
N GLN A 88 -5.79 1.04 -6.70
CA GLN A 88 -4.82 2.13 -6.61
C GLN A 88 -5.26 3.18 -5.60
N ILE A 89 -4.29 3.79 -4.93
CA ILE A 89 -4.48 4.79 -3.89
C ILE A 89 -3.59 5.99 -4.19
N GLU A 90 -4.17 7.17 -4.28
CA GLU A 90 -3.40 8.40 -4.54
C GLU A 90 -2.52 8.77 -3.34
N ALA A 91 -1.34 9.31 -3.61
CA ALA A 91 -0.39 9.81 -2.64
C ALA A 91 -0.08 11.29 -2.87
N THR A 92 -0.06 12.06 -1.79
CA THR A 92 0.23 13.49 -1.79
C THR A 92 1.01 13.88 -0.52
N TYR A 93 1.06 15.18 -0.23
CA TYR A 93 1.69 15.72 0.98
C TYR A 93 0.69 16.44 1.87
N LEU A 94 0.85 16.29 3.17
CA LEU A 94 0.28 17.16 4.18
C LEU A 94 1.34 18.22 4.54
N VAL A 95 0.94 19.47 4.57
CA VAL A 95 1.83 20.61 4.88
C VAL A 95 1.17 21.53 5.91
N PRO A 96 1.93 22.34 6.66
CA PRO A 96 1.36 23.41 7.48
C PRO A 96 0.51 24.36 6.62
N GLU A 97 -0.58 24.88 7.16
CA GLU A 97 -1.46 25.82 6.45
C GLU A 97 -0.70 27.04 5.91
N ALA A 98 0.26 27.55 6.69
CA ALA A 98 1.10 28.69 6.33
C ALA A 98 2.21 28.34 5.31
N SER A 99 2.34 27.10 4.87
CA SER A 99 3.33 26.71 3.87
C SER A 99 3.12 27.45 2.53
N SER A 100 4.23 27.84 1.91
CA SER A 100 4.21 28.44 0.57
C SER A 100 3.92 27.46 -0.57
N PHE A 101 3.99 26.16 -0.30
CA PHE A 101 3.73 25.12 -1.32
C PHE A 101 2.27 25.16 -1.78
N GLN A 102 2.04 25.20 -3.10
CA GLN A 102 0.71 25.24 -3.70
C GLN A 102 0.37 23.93 -4.42
N LYS A 103 1.36 23.16 -4.83
CA LYS A 103 1.23 21.91 -5.58
C LYS A 103 2.34 20.93 -5.17
N VAL A 104 2.16 19.66 -5.52
CA VAL A 104 3.09 18.59 -5.12
C VAL A 104 4.51 18.80 -5.66
N GLU A 105 4.68 19.43 -6.81
CA GLU A 105 5.99 19.70 -7.42
C GLU A 105 6.81 20.74 -6.64
N ASP A 106 6.17 21.59 -5.87
CA ASP A 106 6.85 22.64 -5.09
C ASP A 106 7.68 22.06 -3.93
N VAL A 107 7.35 20.83 -3.51
CA VAL A 107 7.97 20.19 -2.33
C VAL A 107 9.40 19.71 -2.61
N ASP A 108 9.73 19.38 -3.87
CA ASP A 108 11.09 18.95 -4.22
C ASP A 108 12.04 20.14 -4.39
N ALA A 109 12.34 20.80 -3.31
CA ALA A 109 13.22 21.98 -3.27
C ALA A 109 14.38 21.80 -2.28
N PRO A 110 15.53 22.49 -2.50
CA PRO A 110 16.67 22.44 -1.59
C PRO A 110 16.30 22.89 -0.17
N GLY A 111 16.73 22.12 0.81
CA GLY A 111 16.49 22.41 2.23
C GLY A 111 15.14 21.93 2.76
N VAL A 112 14.23 21.47 1.89
CA VAL A 112 12.95 20.90 2.30
C VAL A 112 13.14 19.52 2.91
N LYS A 113 12.50 19.27 4.05
CA LYS A 113 12.50 17.99 4.77
C LYS A 113 11.11 17.40 4.80
N ILE A 114 11.00 16.15 4.32
CA ILE A 114 9.74 15.41 4.17
C ILE A 114 9.75 14.22 5.13
N ALA A 115 8.81 14.18 6.06
CA ALA A 115 8.56 12.98 6.86
C ALA A 115 7.92 11.89 6.00
N VAL A 116 8.36 10.66 6.16
CA VAL A 116 7.85 9.52 5.40
C VAL A 116 7.91 8.23 6.20
N SER A 117 6.92 7.35 6.00
CA SER A 117 6.94 6.00 6.55
C SER A 117 7.99 5.16 5.82
N GLU A 118 8.98 4.67 6.58
CA GLU A 118 10.11 3.90 6.06
C GLU A 118 9.65 2.69 5.25
N ARG A 119 10.21 2.52 4.05
CA ARG A 119 9.94 1.41 3.11
C ARG A 119 8.48 1.28 2.65
N ALA A 120 7.64 2.29 2.89
CA ALA A 120 6.35 2.39 2.21
C ALA A 120 6.55 2.55 0.69
N ALA A 121 5.55 2.18 -0.12
CA ALA A 121 5.66 2.30 -1.58
C ALA A 121 5.97 3.74 -2.03
N TYR A 122 5.37 4.72 -1.38
CA TYR A 122 5.63 6.14 -1.67
C TYR A 122 7.00 6.61 -1.15
N ASP A 123 7.58 6.04 -0.07
CA ASP A 123 8.98 6.27 0.30
C ASP A 123 9.91 5.78 -0.79
N LEU A 124 9.72 4.56 -1.28
CA LEU A 124 10.53 3.98 -2.36
C LEU A 124 10.40 4.79 -3.67
N TYR A 125 9.18 5.28 -3.98
CA TYR A 125 8.96 6.15 -5.11
C TYR A 125 9.72 7.48 -4.97
N LEU A 126 9.55 8.18 -3.85
CA LEU A 126 10.18 9.46 -3.59
C LEU A 126 11.71 9.34 -3.52
N SER A 127 12.24 8.24 -2.97
CA SER A 127 13.68 7.99 -2.91
C SER A 127 14.36 7.96 -4.27
N ARG A 128 13.64 7.58 -5.34
CA ARG A 128 14.21 7.54 -6.70
C ARG A 128 13.83 8.74 -7.57
N THR A 129 12.84 9.54 -7.16
CA THR A 129 12.30 10.63 -7.97
C THR A 129 12.66 12.02 -7.47
N LEU A 130 12.79 12.23 -6.16
CA LEU A 130 13.22 13.49 -5.59
C LEU A 130 14.66 13.83 -5.97
N LYS A 131 14.92 15.09 -6.26
CA LYS A 131 16.23 15.59 -6.68
C LYS A 131 16.88 16.49 -5.64
N HIS A 132 16.07 17.16 -4.80
CA HIS A 132 16.53 18.24 -3.93
C HIS A 132 16.09 18.06 -2.48
N ALA A 133 14.84 17.66 -2.24
CA ALA A 133 14.30 17.51 -0.90
C ALA A 133 14.87 16.26 -0.18
N GLU A 134 14.94 16.34 1.15
CA GLU A 134 15.43 15.27 2.02
C GLU A 134 14.26 14.47 2.61
N LEU A 135 14.34 13.14 2.56
CA LEU A 135 13.41 12.25 3.23
C LEU A 135 13.89 11.94 4.66
N VAL A 136 13.04 12.23 5.64
CA VAL A 136 13.26 11.88 7.05
C VAL A 136 12.30 10.75 7.42
N ARG A 137 12.85 9.58 7.74
CA ARG A 137 12.09 8.33 7.87
C ARG A 137 11.72 8.02 9.31
N ALA A 138 10.53 7.46 9.50
CA ALA A 138 10.11 6.85 10.76
C ALA A 138 9.34 5.58 10.48
N GLN A 139 9.23 4.71 11.48
CA GLN A 139 8.53 3.43 11.38
C GLN A 139 7.01 3.63 11.34
N GLY A 140 6.37 3.17 10.26
CA GLY A 140 4.93 3.20 10.07
C GLY A 140 4.34 4.61 9.88
N LEU A 141 3.08 4.67 9.46
CA LEU A 141 2.36 5.93 9.26
C LEU A 141 2.25 6.77 10.54
N PRO A 142 1.90 6.19 11.72
CA PRO A 142 1.84 6.96 12.96
C PRO A 142 3.20 7.57 13.34
N GLY A 143 4.29 6.81 13.17
CA GLY A 143 5.64 7.28 13.46
C GLY A 143 6.05 8.45 12.56
N ALA A 144 5.73 8.40 11.28
CA ALA A 144 6.00 9.49 10.33
C ALA A 144 5.21 10.76 10.68
N PHE A 145 3.94 10.61 11.07
CA PHE A 145 3.12 11.76 11.49
C PHE A 145 3.64 12.40 12.78
N GLU A 146 4.02 11.59 13.78
CA GLU A 146 4.62 12.12 15.01
C GLU A 146 5.96 12.81 14.74
N LEU A 147 6.79 12.25 13.85
CA LEU A 147 8.06 12.87 13.43
C LEU A 147 7.81 14.21 12.76
N PHE A 148 6.86 14.29 11.83
CA PHE A 148 6.46 15.53 11.15
C PHE A 148 6.09 16.64 12.13
N LYS A 149 5.26 16.33 13.13
CA LYS A 149 4.84 17.27 14.16
C LYS A 149 5.99 17.71 15.09
N ARG A 150 6.72 16.72 15.63
CA ARG A 150 7.76 16.95 16.63
C ARG A 150 8.94 17.76 16.08
N GLU A 151 9.39 17.39 14.89
CA GLU A 151 10.53 18.04 14.24
C GLU A 151 10.12 19.27 13.40
N LYS A 152 8.81 19.57 13.32
CA LYS A 152 8.26 20.67 12.51
C LYS A 152 8.78 20.62 11.07
N LEU A 153 8.72 19.44 10.47
CA LEU A 153 9.18 19.22 9.10
C LEU A 153 8.27 19.94 8.10
N ASP A 154 8.76 20.15 6.87
CA ASP A 154 8.07 20.95 5.86
C ASP A 154 6.86 20.24 5.26
N ALA A 155 6.92 18.91 5.16
CA ALA A 155 5.85 18.09 4.61
C ALA A 155 5.82 16.69 5.23
N LEU A 156 4.64 16.07 5.20
CA LEU A 156 4.42 14.65 5.46
C LEU A 156 3.94 13.99 4.18
N ALA A 157 4.67 13.01 3.67
CA ALA A 157 4.26 12.19 2.54
C ALA A 157 3.35 11.05 2.99
N GLY A 158 2.32 10.74 2.20
CA GLY A 158 1.44 9.63 2.52
C GLY A 158 0.31 9.42 1.53
N LEU A 159 -0.49 8.38 1.79
CA LEU A 159 -1.71 8.12 1.04
C LEU A 159 -2.78 9.15 1.41
N VAL A 160 -3.49 9.66 0.42
CA VAL A 160 -4.51 10.73 0.60
C VAL A 160 -5.48 10.46 1.72
N PRO A 161 -6.09 9.26 1.88
CA PRO A 161 -7.04 9.02 2.97
C PRO A 161 -6.40 9.12 4.36
N ALA A 162 -5.20 8.57 4.53
CA ALA A 162 -4.47 8.66 5.79
C ALA A 162 -4.06 10.10 6.12
N LEU A 163 -3.63 10.87 5.12
CA LEU A 163 -3.30 12.29 5.32
C LEU A 163 -4.53 13.14 5.65
N ARG A 164 -5.72 12.78 5.16
CA ARG A 164 -6.98 13.45 5.57
C ARG A 164 -7.27 13.23 7.05
N ASP A 165 -7.07 12.01 7.55
CA ASP A 165 -7.22 11.70 8.97
C ASP A 165 -6.18 12.47 9.79
N ASN A 166 -4.91 12.51 9.35
CA ASN A 166 -3.86 13.29 9.99
C ASN A 166 -4.17 14.80 10.00
N ALA A 167 -4.74 15.34 8.91
CA ALA A 167 -5.14 16.74 8.85
C ALA A 167 -6.26 17.07 9.85
N ALA A 168 -7.20 16.16 10.06
CA ALA A 168 -8.24 16.31 11.07
C ALA A 168 -7.66 16.34 12.50
N ASP A 169 -6.62 15.56 12.75
CA ASP A 169 -5.90 15.50 14.04
C ASP A 169 -4.90 16.66 14.22
N MET A 170 -4.63 17.42 13.18
CA MET A 170 -3.68 18.56 13.20
C MET A 170 -4.31 19.81 12.56
N PRO A 171 -5.19 20.54 13.29
CA PRO A 171 -5.71 21.83 12.83
C PRO A 171 -4.56 22.79 12.45
N GLY A 172 -4.71 23.52 11.34
CA GLY A 172 -3.64 24.36 10.79
C GLY A 172 -2.68 23.63 9.86
N SER A 173 -3.11 22.48 9.33
CA SER A 173 -2.47 21.76 8.24
C SER A 173 -3.44 21.56 7.08
N ARG A 174 -2.91 21.31 5.90
CA ARG A 174 -3.69 21.05 4.67
C ARG A 174 -3.00 20.05 3.75
N LEU A 175 -3.78 19.33 2.96
CA LEU A 175 -3.24 18.51 1.89
C LEU A 175 -2.94 19.39 0.67
N LEU A 176 -1.83 19.11 -0.01
CA LEU A 176 -1.59 19.69 -1.32
C LEU A 176 -2.53 19.08 -2.35
N PRO A 177 -3.05 19.90 -3.30
CA PRO A 177 -3.88 19.41 -4.38
C PRO A 177 -3.08 18.53 -5.35
N GLY A 178 -3.76 17.60 -6.01
CA GLY A 178 -3.14 16.66 -6.92
C GLY A 178 -2.46 15.49 -6.20
N ARG A 179 -1.63 14.78 -6.93
CA ARG A 179 -0.88 13.61 -6.44
C ARG A 179 0.52 13.61 -7.05
N TYR A 180 1.53 13.14 -6.32
CA TYR A 180 2.83 12.87 -6.92
C TYR A 180 2.89 11.45 -7.51
N THR A 181 2.07 10.52 -7.02
CA THR A 181 1.91 9.17 -7.59
C THR A 181 0.56 8.55 -7.21
N ALA A 182 0.19 7.48 -7.91
CA ALA A 182 -0.83 6.54 -7.48
C ALA A 182 -0.15 5.23 -7.10
N VAL A 183 -0.33 4.82 -5.85
CA VAL A 183 0.23 3.57 -5.33
C VAL A 183 -0.64 2.42 -5.81
N LYS A 184 -0.10 1.57 -6.68
CA LYS A 184 -0.80 0.42 -7.27
C LYS A 184 -0.60 -0.81 -6.39
N GLN A 185 -1.68 -1.31 -5.79
CA GLN A 185 -1.68 -2.50 -4.96
C GLN A 185 -1.91 -3.74 -5.82
N ALA A 186 -1.10 -4.75 -5.61
CA ALA A 186 -1.12 -5.97 -6.41
C ALA A 186 -0.94 -7.23 -5.56
N ILE A 187 -1.09 -8.35 -6.22
CA ILE A 187 -0.71 -9.66 -5.70
C ILE A 187 0.53 -10.12 -6.47
N GLY A 188 1.55 -10.52 -5.74
CA GLY A 188 2.74 -11.09 -6.31
C GLY A 188 2.99 -12.50 -5.82
N THR A 189 3.73 -13.28 -6.61
CA THR A 189 4.24 -14.59 -6.22
C THR A 189 5.74 -14.50 -5.97
N ARG A 190 6.30 -15.45 -5.25
CA ARG A 190 7.75 -15.61 -5.22
C ARG A 190 8.27 -15.97 -6.61
N HIS A 191 9.51 -15.60 -6.91
CA HIS A 191 10.16 -15.98 -8.16
C HIS A 191 10.13 -17.50 -8.38
N GLY A 192 10.06 -17.91 -9.64
CA GLY A 192 10.06 -19.31 -10.04
C GLY A 192 8.74 -20.06 -9.82
N LYS A 193 7.62 -19.32 -9.70
CA LYS A 193 6.25 -19.87 -9.56
C LYS A 193 5.34 -19.47 -10.72
N PRO A 194 5.72 -19.73 -12.01
CA PRO A 194 4.98 -19.22 -13.17
C PRO A 194 3.55 -19.76 -13.27
N ALA A 195 3.31 -21.01 -12.86
CA ALA A 195 1.96 -21.59 -12.88
C ALA A 195 1.02 -20.89 -11.88
N LEU A 196 1.50 -20.65 -10.64
CA LEU A 196 0.72 -19.92 -9.65
C LEU A 196 0.50 -18.47 -10.10
N LYS A 197 1.52 -17.80 -10.63
CA LYS A 197 1.41 -16.44 -11.17
C LYS A 197 0.34 -16.36 -12.26
N ALA A 198 0.31 -17.32 -13.19
CA ALA A 198 -0.69 -17.34 -14.25
C ALA A 198 -2.12 -17.46 -13.71
N VAL A 199 -2.35 -18.31 -12.71
CA VAL A 199 -3.67 -18.46 -12.06
C VAL A 199 -4.07 -17.17 -11.34
N VAL A 200 -3.16 -16.56 -10.58
CA VAL A 200 -3.42 -15.30 -9.85
C VAL A 200 -3.70 -14.16 -10.84
N GLN A 201 -2.91 -14.05 -11.91
CA GLN A 201 -3.11 -13.03 -12.95
C GLN A 201 -4.48 -13.17 -13.63
N ALA A 202 -4.89 -14.39 -13.99
CA ALA A 202 -6.21 -14.65 -14.57
C ALA A 202 -7.34 -14.32 -13.59
N PHE A 203 -7.17 -14.65 -12.31
CA PHE A 203 -8.12 -14.29 -11.26
C PHE A 203 -8.27 -12.77 -11.13
N ILE A 204 -7.17 -12.01 -11.11
CA ILE A 204 -7.21 -10.54 -10.99
C ILE A 204 -7.93 -9.91 -12.18
N ALA A 205 -7.64 -10.36 -13.41
CA ALA A 205 -8.30 -9.86 -14.60
C ALA A 205 -9.82 -10.06 -14.53
N ASP A 206 -10.26 -11.26 -14.10
CA ASP A 206 -11.66 -11.58 -13.90
C ASP A 206 -12.29 -10.76 -12.75
N ALA A 207 -11.61 -10.65 -11.62
CA ALA A 207 -12.08 -9.91 -10.46
C ALA A 207 -12.25 -8.40 -10.73
N VAL A 208 -11.38 -7.82 -11.53
CA VAL A 208 -11.51 -6.42 -11.96
C VAL A 208 -12.67 -6.26 -12.94
N SER A 209 -12.73 -7.08 -14.00
CA SER A 209 -13.73 -6.96 -15.07
C SER A 209 -15.15 -7.32 -14.64
N SER A 210 -15.31 -8.25 -13.70
CA SER A 210 -16.62 -8.68 -13.18
C SER A 210 -17.22 -7.71 -12.15
N GLY A 211 -16.45 -6.72 -11.66
CA GLY A 211 -16.87 -5.85 -10.57
C GLY A 211 -16.67 -6.43 -9.16
N PHE A 212 -16.01 -7.59 -9.03
CA PHE A 212 -15.74 -8.22 -7.74
C PHE A 212 -14.89 -7.31 -6.85
N VAL A 213 -13.83 -6.69 -7.41
CA VAL A 213 -12.97 -5.75 -6.66
C VAL A 213 -13.77 -4.53 -6.18
N GLN A 214 -14.63 -3.94 -7.04
CA GLN A 214 -15.50 -2.84 -6.64
C GLN A 214 -16.45 -3.26 -5.52
N GLY A 215 -17.02 -4.46 -5.60
CA GLY A 215 -17.86 -5.01 -4.55
C GLY A 215 -17.14 -5.16 -3.20
N LEU A 216 -15.85 -5.50 -3.19
CA LEU A 216 -15.04 -5.54 -1.97
C LEU A 216 -14.76 -4.13 -1.41
N ILE A 217 -14.50 -3.15 -2.28
CA ILE A 217 -14.34 -1.75 -1.89
C ILE A 217 -15.59 -1.26 -1.14
N ASP A 218 -16.77 -1.54 -1.69
CA ASP A 218 -18.05 -1.14 -1.10
C ASP A 218 -18.34 -1.91 0.20
N LYS A 219 -18.11 -3.23 0.20
CA LYS A 219 -18.29 -4.11 1.37
C LYS A 219 -17.49 -3.65 2.58
N HIS A 220 -16.25 -3.23 2.37
CA HIS A 220 -15.34 -2.82 3.45
C HIS A 220 -15.40 -1.32 3.78
N GLY A 221 -16.34 -0.57 3.19
CA GLY A 221 -16.61 0.83 3.53
C GLY A 221 -15.49 1.80 3.17
N VAL A 222 -14.71 1.49 2.16
CA VAL A 222 -13.58 2.33 1.68
C VAL A 222 -13.85 2.98 0.33
N THR A 223 -15.11 3.00 -0.09
CA THR A 223 -15.57 3.71 -1.30
C THR A 223 -15.15 5.19 -1.26
N GLY A 224 -14.56 5.67 -2.35
CA GLY A 224 -14.03 7.05 -2.45
C GLY A 224 -12.65 7.27 -1.80
N LYS A 225 -12.12 6.28 -1.09
CA LYS A 225 -10.76 6.34 -0.49
C LYS A 225 -9.70 5.71 -1.38
N LEU A 226 -10.09 4.79 -2.23
CA LEU A 226 -9.27 4.14 -3.24
C LEU A 226 -10.14 3.76 -4.44
N ALA A 227 -9.53 3.36 -5.53
CA ALA A 227 -10.23 2.98 -6.75
C ALA A 227 -9.74 1.63 -7.28
N VAL A 228 -10.55 0.98 -8.11
CA VAL A 228 -10.09 -0.15 -8.93
C VAL A 228 -8.94 0.35 -9.80
N ALA A 229 -7.87 -0.44 -9.92
CA ALA A 229 -6.70 -0.05 -10.70
C ALA A 229 -7.04 0.11 -12.19
N THR A 230 -6.40 1.09 -12.82
CA THR A 230 -6.44 1.32 -14.26
C THR A 230 -5.09 0.96 -14.90
N ASP A 231 -5.10 0.68 -16.20
CA ASP A 231 -3.90 0.29 -16.97
C ASP A 231 -2.99 1.48 -17.34
N ASP A 232 -3.21 2.67 -16.76
CA ASP A 232 -2.47 3.91 -17.06
C ASP A 232 -1.02 3.89 -16.57
#